data_164ee00956becf4ce7059d3f8fd0777c
#
_entry.id   164ee00956becf4ce7059d3f8fd0777c
#
_cell.length_a   1.000
_cell.length_b   1.000
_cell.length_c   1.000
_cell.angle_alpha   90.00
_cell.angle_beta   90.00
_cell.angle_gamma   90.00
#
_symmetry.space_group_name_H-M   'P 1'
#
loop_
_entity.id
_entity.type
_entity.pdbx_description
1 polymer ?
#
loop_
_entity_poly.entity_id
_entity_poly.type
_entity_poly.pdbx_seq_one_letter_code
_entity_poly.pdbx_strand_id
1 'polypeptide(L)'
;MADGPLKLAVPRGDSRSLIFETPQMTLVTMRPSDVPTYVESGAADVGITGKDVLLEQSDRTVYELLDLGFGRCTMVLAARTGNDRLAEAQRRLGMLRIATKYPRIAERYFESTGRQVELVEVKGSVELAPLVGLGDGIVDLVATGRTLEENELEVREEIVVCTARFVANRVAHKLRAAEIDGLTEKLREASRG
;
A
#
# COMPACT_ATOMS: atom_id res chain seq x y z
N MET A 1 23.45 -14.45 18.24
CA MET A 1 22.52 -15.35 17.52
C MET A 1 21.12 -14.85 17.84
N ALA A 2 20.22 -14.75 16.88
CA ALA A 2 18.83 -14.40 17.16
C ALA A 2 18.17 -15.66 17.77
N ASP A 3 18.21 -15.79 19.09
CA ASP A 3 17.61 -16.90 19.81
C ASP A 3 16.10 -16.64 19.96
N GLY A 4 15.28 -17.55 19.46
CA GLY A 4 13.83 -17.49 19.58
C GLY A 4 13.08 -17.75 18.26
N PRO A 5 11.75 -17.95 18.32
CA PRO A 5 10.93 -18.17 17.14
C PRO A 5 10.93 -16.94 16.20
N LEU A 6 10.80 -17.19 14.90
CA LEU A 6 10.72 -16.15 13.88
C LEU A 6 9.54 -15.19 14.18
N LYS A 7 9.76 -13.88 14.13
CA LYS A 7 8.70 -12.88 14.35
C LYS A 7 8.16 -12.39 13.02
N LEU A 8 6.86 -12.63 12.77
CA LEU A 8 6.15 -12.22 11.57
C LEU A 8 5.14 -11.11 11.87
N ALA A 9 5.36 -9.92 11.31
CA ALA A 9 4.42 -8.82 11.35
C ALA A 9 3.35 -9.00 10.27
N VAL A 10 2.08 -8.96 10.65
CA VAL A 10 0.95 -9.16 9.73
C VAL A 10 -0.14 -8.10 9.94
N PRO A 11 -0.94 -7.80 8.90
CA PRO A 11 -2.13 -6.97 9.03
C PRO A 11 -3.08 -7.51 10.09
N ARG A 12 -3.64 -6.60 10.90
CA ARG A 12 -4.57 -6.95 11.96
C ARG A 12 -5.90 -7.41 11.36
N GLY A 13 -6.38 -8.59 11.81
CA GLY A 13 -7.74 -9.04 11.60
C GLY A 13 -8.68 -8.59 12.75
N ASP A 14 -9.77 -9.33 12.96
CA ASP A 14 -10.83 -8.99 13.94
C ASP A 14 -10.41 -9.23 15.40
N SER A 15 -9.30 -9.93 15.65
CA SER A 15 -8.83 -10.23 16.99
C SER A 15 -8.35 -8.97 17.73
N ARG A 16 -8.66 -8.89 19.03
CA ARG A 16 -8.12 -7.85 19.93
C ARG A 16 -6.69 -8.15 20.39
N SER A 17 -6.26 -9.42 20.33
CA SER A 17 -4.89 -9.80 20.66
C SER A 17 -3.94 -9.26 19.59
N LEU A 18 -2.80 -8.75 20.03
CA LEU A 18 -1.79 -8.18 19.15
C LEU A 18 -0.60 -9.12 18.92
N ILE A 19 -0.42 -10.11 19.80
CA ILE A 19 0.68 -11.07 19.73
C ILE A 19 0.11 -12.48 19.90
N PHE A 20 0.54 -13.38 19.02
CA PHE A 20 0.19 -14.80 19.04
C PHE A 20 1.48 -15.61 18.97
N GLU A 21 1.76 -16.36 20.02
CA GLU A 21 2.97 -17.18 20.13
C GLU A 21 2.68 -18.65 19.81
N THR A 22 3.50 -19.21 18.95
CA THR A 22 3.55 -20.65 18.67
C THR A 22 4.98 -21.15 18.84
N PRO A 23 5.22 -22.46 18.96
CA PRO A 23 6.59 -22.99 19.06
C PRO A 23 7.47 -22.62 17.84
N GLN A 24 6.88 -22.38 16.68
CA GLN A 24 7.60 -22.13 15.42
C GLN A 24 7.69 -20.64 15.09
N MET A 25 6.72 -19.82 15.54
CA MET A 25 6.61 -18.44 15.10
C MET A 25 5.85 -17.58 16.10
N THR A 26 6.24 -16.32 16.21
CA THR A 26 5.48 -15.27 16.90
C THR A 26 4.83 -14.37 15.85
N LEU A 27 3.49 -14.31 15.82
CA LEU A 27 2.75 -13.36 14.97
C LEU A 27 2.51 -12.07 15.73
N VAL A 28 2.81 -10.93 15.10
CA VAL A 28 2.54 -9.60 15.64
C VAL A 28 1.59 -8.88 14.70
N THR A 29 0.39 -8.53 15.18
CA THR A 29 -0.65 -7.94 14.35
C THR A 29 -0.68 -6.42 14.48
N MET A 30 -0.75 -5.71 13.35
CA MET A 30 -0.68 -4.26 13.29
C MET A 30 -1.40 -3.69 12.05
N ARG A 31 -1.38 -2.37 11.88
CA ARG A 31 -1.84 -1.77 10.62
C ARG A 31 -0.88 -2.12 9.49
N PRO A 32 -1.37 -2.37 8.26
CA PRO A 32 -0.50 -2.65 7.11
C PRO A 32 0.60 -1.60 6.90
N SER A 33 0.28 -0.32 7.13
CA SER A 33 1.21 0.81 7.04
C SER A 33 2.37 0.76 8.04
N ASP A 34 2.22 0.05 9.15
CA ASP A 34 3.23 -0.01 10.21
C ASP A 34 4.21 -1.17 10.01
N VAL A 35 3.81 -2.19 9.23
CA VAL A 35 4.63 -3.39 8.99
C VAL A 35 6.05 -3.06 8.52
N PRO A 36 6.27 -2.19 7.51
CA PRO A 36 7.64 -1.87 7.08
C PRO A 36 8.49 -1.27 8.20
N THR A 37 7.92 -0.45 9.07
CA THR A 37 8.62 0.16 10.20
C THR A 37 9.09 -0.89 11.21
N TYR A 38 8.21 -1.84 11.57
CA TYR A 38 8.56 -2.91 12.52
C TYR A 38 9.58 -3.89 11.94
N VAL A 39 9.47 -4.19 10.64
CA VAL A 39 10.44 -5.04 9.95
C VAL A 39 11.79 -4.33 9.80
N GLU A 40 11.80 -3.07 9.37
CA GLU A 40 13.04 -2.29 9.21
C GLU A 40 13.81 -2.15 10.53
N SER A 41 13.10 -1.85 11.64
CA SER A 41 13.71 -1.71 12.96
C SER A 41 14.22 -3.02 13.57
N GLY A 42 13.87 -4.18 12.99
CA GLY A 42 14.17 -5.50 13.54
C GLY A 42 13.27 -5.91 14.71
N ALA A 43 12.19 -5.18 14.99
CA ALA A 43 11.15 -5.60 15.95
C ALA A 43 10.37 -6.83 15.43
N ALA A 44 10.30 -6.99 14.10
CA ALA A 44 9.89 -8.21 13.42
C ALA A 44 10.96 -8.63 12.41
N ASP A 45 11.18 -9.93 12.24
CA ASP A 45 12.16 -10.49 11.29
C ASP A 45 11.64 -10.39 9.86
N VAL A 46 10.34 -10.65 9.69
CA VAL A 46 9.63 -10.65 8.40
C VAL A 46 8.24 -10.02 8.55
N GLY A 47 7.58 -9.71 7.43
CA GLY A 47 6.24 -9.12 7.46
C GLY A 47 5.45 -9.35 6.19
N ILE A 48 4.14 -9.14 6.27
CA ILE A 48 3.23 -9.10 5.12
C ILE A 48 2.58 -7.72 5.08
N THR A 49 2.68 -7.03 3.93
CA THR A 49 2.07 -5.72 3.72
C THR A 49 1.65 -5.54 2.27
N GLY A 50 0.95 -4.45 1.94
CA GLY A 50 0.57 -4.15 0.57
C GLY A 50 1.71 -3.54 -0.26
N LYS A 51 1.70 -3.77 -1.57
CA LYS A 51 2.64 -3.10 -2.50
C LYS A 51 2.48 -1.58 -2.48
N ASP A 52 1.26 -1.09 -2.29
CA ASP A 52 0.93 0.33 -2.09
C ASP A 52 1.71 0.94 -0.93
N VAL A 53 1.78 0.24 0.21
CA VAL A 53 2.52 0.67 1.39
C VAL A 53 4.02 0.76 1.08
N LEU A 54 4.58 -0.24 0.39
CA LEU A 54 6.00 -0.24 0.02
C LEU A 54 6.33 0.87 -0.98
N LEU A 55 5.43 1.16 -1.91
CA LEU A 55 5.59 2.24 -2.87
C LEU A 55 5.49 3.61 -2.19
N GLU A 56 4.54 3.79 -1.27
CA GLU A 56 4.38 5.04 -0.54
C GLU A 56 5.55 5.29 0.44
N GLN A 57 6.05 4.23 1.08
CA GLN A 57 7.19 4.28 2.01
C GLN A 57 8.49 3.80 1.34
N SER A 58 8.77 4.25 0.13
CA SER A 58 9.90 3.79 -0.69
C SER A 58 11.30 4.09 -0.12
N ASP A 59 11.39 4.90 0.92
CA ASP A 59 12.60 5.17 1.70
C ASP A 59 12.92 4.07 2.73
N ARG A 60 11.99 3.14 3.00
CA ARG A 60 12.21 2.02 3.92
C ARG A 60 13.18 0.98 3.36
N THR A 61 14.08 0.51 4.22
CA THR A 61 15.11 -0.44 3.85
C THR A 61 14.75 -1.88 4.20
N VAL A 62 13.63 -2.37 3.65
CA VAL A 62 13.22 -3.78 3.75
C VAL A 62 13.50 -4.54 2.45
N TYR A 63 13.69 -5.86 2.53
CA TYR A 63 13.74 -6.72 1.34
C TYR A 63 12.32 -7.19 0.98
N GLU A 64 11.89 -6.94 -0.24
CA GLU A 64 10.70 -7.54 -0.82
C GLU A 64 11.09 -8.91 -1.40
N LEU A 65 10.60 -9.99 -0.76
CA LEU A 65 11.02 -11.36 -1.10
C LEU A 65 10.04 -12.06 -2.05
N LEU A 66 8.73 -11.79 -1.90
CA LEU A 66 7.71 -12.51 -2.66
C LEU A 66 6.47 -11.65 -2.89
N ASP A 67 5.92 -11.72 -4.12
CA ASP A 67 4.55 -11.33 -4.41
C ASP A 67 3.62 -12.50 -4.02
N LEU A 68 2.72 -12.25 -3.07
CA LEU A 68 1.79 -13.26 -2.56
C LEU A 68 0.54 -13.41 -3.44
N GLY A 69 0.34 -12.50 -4.41
CA GLY A 69 -0.72 -12.58 -5.42
C GLY A 69 -2.14 -12.32 -4.93
N PHE A 70 -2.40 -12.23 -3.63
CA PHE A 70 -3.72 -11.95 -3.06
C PHE A 70 -3.88 -10.48 -2.65
N GLY A 71 -5.10 -10.08 -2.27
CA GLY A 71 -5.41 -8.71 -1.86
C GLY A 71 -5.27 -7.70 -3.00
N ARG A 72 -5.56 -8.14 -4.25
CA ARG A 72 -5.42 -7.31 -5.45
C ARG A 72 -6.28 -6.06 -5.36
N CYS A 73 -5.67 -4.90 -5.54
CA CYS A 73 -6.31 -3.61 -5.73
C CYS A 73 -5.51 -2.79 -6.75
N THR A 74 -6.13 -1.76 -7.28
CA THR A 74 -5.49 -0.87 -8.27
C THR A 74 -5.44 0.55 -7.71
N MET A 75 -4.27 1.17 -7.72
CA MET A 75 -4.15 2.61 -7.50
C MET A 75 -4.64 3.32 -8.75
N VAL A 76 -5.58 4.23 -8.59
CA VAL A 76 -6.22 4.91 -9.72
C VAL A 76 -6.23 6.43 -9.54
N LEU A 77 -6.26 7.15 -10.65
CA LEU A 77 -6.74 8.52 -10.72
C LEU A 77 -8.24 8.46 -10.99
N ALA A 78 -9.06 9.05 -10.12
CA ALA A 78 -10.50 9.13 -10.28
C ALA A 78 -11.01 10.57 -10.16
N ALA A 79 -12.14 10.88 -10.81
CA ALA A 79 -12.75 12.19 -10.78
C ALA A 79 -14.28 12.08 -10.88
N ARG A 80 -14.99 13.18 -10.68
CA ARG A 80 -16.46 13.20 -10.76
C ARG A 80 -16.97 12.77 -12.13
N THR A 81 -18.00 11.94 -12.10
CA THR A 81 -18.73 11.51 -13.29
C THR A 81 -19.43 12.70 -13.95
N GLY A 82 -19.37 12.79 -15.28
CA GLY A 82 -20.11 13.78 -16.07
C GLY A 82 -19.63 15.23 -15.95
N ASN A 83 -18.62 15.51 -15.13
CA ASN A 83 -18.02 16.84 -15.03
C ASN A 83 -16.49 16.73 -15.07
N ASP A 84 -15.90 16.94 -16.23
CA ASP A 84 -14.47 16.77 -16.46
C ASP A 84 -13.67 17.98 -15.96
N ARG A 85 -13.75 18.24 -14.64
CA ARG A 85 -12.94 19.27 -13.98
C ARG A 85 -11.44 19.01 -14.14
N LEU A 86 -11.03 17.74 -14.24
CA LEU A 86 -9.64 17.40 -14.53
C LEU A 86 -9.18 17.99 -15.85
N ALA A 87 -9.89 17.71 -16.94
CA ALA A 87 -9.54 18.26 -18.26
C ALA A 87 -9.74 19.77 -18.32
N GLU A 88 -10.71 20.31 -17.59
CA GLU A 88 -10.93 21.76 -17.54
C GLU A 88 -9.83 22.49 -16.75
N ALA A 89 -9.43 21.98 -15.58
CA ALA A 89 -8.36 22.54 -14.77
C ALA A 89 -7.02 22.47 -15.52
N GLN A 90 -6.74 21.36 -16.18
CA GLN A 90 -5.54 21.21 -17.02
C GLN A 90 -5.49 22.21 -18.15
N ARG A 91 -6.64 22.51 -18.79
CA ARG A 91 -6.72 23.51 -19.87
C ARG A 91 -6.61 24.97 -19.39
N ARG A 92 -7.18 25.28 -18.21
CA ARG A 92 -7.27 26.66 -17.72
C ARG A 92 -6.06 27.09 -16.90
N LEU A 93 -5.56 26.23 -16.03
CA LEU A 93 -4.55 26.59 -15.04
C LEU A 93 -3.22 25.85 -15.25
N GLY A 94 -3.20 24.80 -16.07
CA GLY A 94 -2.03 23.93 -16.23
C GLY A 94 -1.67 23.11 -15.00
N MET A 95 -2.40 23.25 -13.87
CA MET A 95 -2.16 22.58 -12.63
C MET A 95 -3.45 21.92 -12.11
N LEU A 96 -3.35 20.66 -11.70
CA LEU A 96 -4.44 19.88 -11.12
C LEU A 96 -4.31 19.86 -9.61
N ARG A 97 -5.43 19.93 -8.89
CA ARG A 97 -5.46 19.69 -7.43
C ARG A 97 -5.97 18.28 -7.18
N ILE A 98 -5.12 17.43 -6.58
CA ILE A 98 -5.40 16.01 -6.38
C ILE A 98 -5.34 15.67 -4.91
N ALA A 99 -6.46 15.17 -4.36
CA ALA A 99 -6.51 14.69 -2.98
C ALA A 99 -6.09 13.22 -2.91
N THR A 100 -5.29 12.85 -1.89
CA THR A 100 -4.77 11.49 -1.77
C THR A 100 -4.28 11.17 -0.36
N LYS A 101 -4.31 9.88 -0.01
CA LYS A 101 -3.57 9.28 1.13
C LYS A 101 -2.16 8.83 0.74
N TYR A 102 -1.84 8.87 -0.55
CA TYR A 102 -0.62 8.32 -1.15
C TYR A 102 0.16 9.41 -1.90
N PRO A 103 0.62 10.48 -1.19
CA PRO A 103 1.24 11.63 -1.85
C PRO A 103 2.49 11.25 -2.65
N ARG A 104 3.33 10.32 -2.18
CA ARG A 104 4.55 9.95 -2.90
C ARG A 104 4.27 9.12 -4.16
N ILE A 105 3.23 8.27 -4.13
CA ILE A 105 2.80 7.53 -5.32
C ILE A 105 2.23 8.51 -6.35
N ALA A 106 1.36 9.42 -5.91
CA ALA A 106 0.75 10.43 -6.77
C ALA A 106 1.82 11.34 -7.39
N GLU A 107 2.76 11.88 -6.60
CA GLU A 107 3.85 12.72 -7.07
C GLU A 107 4.64 12.04 -8.20
N ARG A 108 5.14 10.83 -7.96
CA ARG A 108 5.89 10.07 -8.97
C ARG A 108 5.09 9.79 -10.23
N TYR A 109 3.80 9.51 -10.08
CA TYR A 109 2.94 9.28 -11.23
C TYR A 109 2.79 10.54 -12.08
N PHE A 110 2.47 11.69 -11.48
CA PHE A 110 2.30 12.93 -12.21
C PHE A 110 3.61 13.45 -12.80
N GLU A 111 4.73 13.31 -12.09
CA GLU A 111 6.07 13.58 -12.62
C GLU A 111 6.35 12.75 -13.88
N SER A 112 6.08 11.44 -13.84
CA SER A 112 6.30 10.54 -14.98
C SER A 112 5.47 10.88 -16.21
N THR A 113 4.31 11.50 -16.00
CA THR A 113 3.40 11.93 -17.09
C THR A 113 3.58 13.39 -17.50
N GLY A 114 4.53 14.10 -16.88
CA GLY A 114 4.82 15.51 -17.16
C GLY A 114 3.69 16.49 -16.77
N ARG A 115 2.78 16.06 -15.88
CA ARG A 115 1.66 16.88 -15.41
C ARG A 115 2.01 17.57 -14.09
N GLN A 116 1.68 18.86 -13.99
CA GLN A 116 1.84 19.61 -12.74
C GLN A 116 0.60 19.44 -11.86
N VAL A 117 0.83 19.13 -10.59
CA VAL A 117 -0.24 18.91 -9.61
C VAL A 117 0.07 19.61 -8.28
N GLU A 118 -0.99 20.07 -7.63
CA GLU A 118 -1.01 20.40 -6.21
C GLU A 118 -1.60 19.19 -5.46
N LEU A 119 -0.81 18.54 -4.61
CA LEU A 119 -1.28 17.40 -3.83
C LEU A 119 -1.89 17.90 -2.51
N VAL A 120 -3.10 17.45 -2.22
CA VAL A 120 -3.80 17.67 -0.97
C VAL A 120 -3.82 16.37 -0.18
N GLU A 121 -3.00 16.26 0.86
CA GLU A 121 -2.95 15.07 1.70
C GLU A 121 -4.21 14.97 2.57
N VAL A 122 -4.95 13.86 2.44
CA VAL A 122 -6.15 13.53 3.21
C VAL A 122 -5.97 12.17 3.85
N LYS A 123 -6.15 12.06 5.18
CA LYS A 123 -5.95 10.78 5.91
C LYS A 123 -7.20 9.93 6.07
N GLY A 124 -8.38 10.47 5.71
CA GLY A 124 -9.68 9.82 5.82
C GLY A 124 -10.32 9.53 4.46
N SER A 125 -11.61 9.90 4.35
CA SER A 125 -12.42 9.70 3.13
C SER A 125 -11.97 10.63 2.01
N VAL A 126 -11.08 10.13 1.17
CA VAL A 126 -10.48 10.88 0.05
C VAL A 126 -11.54 11.19 -1.02
N GLU A 127 -12.49 10.26 -1.22
CA GLU A 127 -13.62 10.35 -2.15
C GLU A 127 -14.52 11.56 -1.92
N LEU A 128 -14.50 12.13 -0.71
CA LEU A 128 -15.25 13.35 -0.39
C LEU A 128 -14.65 14.60 -1.03
N ALA A 129 -13.35 14.61 -1.28
CA ALA A 129 -12.62 15.80 -1.71
C ALA A 129 -13.17 16.45 -3.00
N PRO A 130 -13.46 15.71 -4.10
CA PRO A 130 -14.04 16.31 -5.30
C PRO A 130 -15.48 16.78 -5.12
N LEU A 131 -16.22 16.19 -4.18
CA LEU A 131 -17.60 16.55 -3.90
C LEU A 131 -17.74 17.92 -3.23
N VAL A 132 -16.79 18.25 -2.37
CA VAL A 132 -16.75 19.53 -1.63
C VAL A 132 -15.84 20.58 -2.28
N GLY A 133 -15.23 20.29 -3.43
CA GLY A 133 -14.35 21.21 -4.14
C GLY A 133 -12.95 21.34 -3.56
N LEU A 134 -12.51 20.39 -2.74
CA LEU A 134 -11.15 20.36 -2.18
C LEU A 134 -10.11 19.94 -3.23
N GLY A 135 -10.52 19.19 -4.25
CA GLY A 135 -9.68 18.75 -5.36
C GLY A 135 -10.46 18.54 -6.65
N ASP A 136 -9.76 18.50 -7.77
CA ASP A 136 -10.31 18.22 -9.10
C ASP A 136 -10.47 16.70 -9.33
N GLY A 137 -9.67 15.92 -8.62
CA GLY A 137 -9.68 14.47 -8.62
C GLY A 137 -9.00 13.89 -7.38
N ILE A 138 -8.92 12.57 -7.36
CA ILE A 138 -8.27 11.81 -6.28
C ILE A 138 -7.31 10.77 -6.84
N VAL A 139 -6.29 10.44 -6.06
CA VAL A 139 -5.51 9.21 -6.24
C VAL A 139 -5.76 8.33 -5.02
N ASP A 140 -6.37 7.16 -5.24
CA ASP A 140 -6.69 6.21 -4.16
C ASP A 140 -6.70 4.75 -4.67
N LEU A 141 -6.74 3.80 -3.72
CA LEU A 141 -6.84 2.38 -3.99
C LEU A 141 -8.28 1.95 -4.25
N VAL A 142 -8.47 1.16 -5.28
CA VAL A 142 -9.76 0.59 -5.66
C VAL A 142 -9.64 -0.93 -5.77
N ALA A 143 -10.47 -1.64 -5.01
CA ALA A 143 -10.59 -3.10 -5.12
C ALA A 143 -11.77 -3.49 -6.04
N THR A 144 -12.97 -2.98 -5.79
CA THR A 144 -14.20 -3.31 -6.53
C THR A 144 -14.82 -2.14 -7.30
N GLY A 145 -14.38 -0.92 -7.03
CA GLY A 145 -14.96 0.31 -7.62
C GLY A 145 -16.23 0.82 -6.93
N ARG A 146 -16.86 0.02 -6.08
CA ARG A 146 -18.17 0.34 -5.46
C ARG A 146 -18.16 1.67 -4.70
N THR A 147 -17.11 1.96 -3.92
CA THR A 147 -16.98 3.22 -3.17
C THR A 147 -16.91 4.43 -4.10
N LEU A 148 -16.26 4.30 -5.26
CA LEU A 148 -16.21 5.37 -6.26
C LEU A 148 -17.61 5.61 -6.85
N GLU A 149 -18.30 4.54 -7.26
CA GLU A 149 -19.64 4.62 -7.83
C GLU A 149 -20.65 5.25 -6.85
N GLU A 150 -20.63 4.83 -5.56
CA GLU A 150 -21.50 5.38 -4.51
C GLU A 150 -21.25 6.87 -4.24
N ASN A 151 -20.07 7.41 -4.62
CA ASN A 151 -19.68 8.81 -4.47
C ASN A 151 -19.61 9.56 -5.81
N GLU A 152 -20.26 9.08 -6.86
CA GLU A 152 -20.31 9.71 -8.20
C GLU A 152 -18.93 9.97 -8.79
N LEU A 153 -17.96 9.07 -8.51
CA LEU A 153 -16.61 9.12 -9.06
C LEU A 153 -16.42 8.00 -10.09
N GLU A 154 -15.62 8.26 -11.10
CA GLU A 154 -15.21 7.26 -12.08
C GLU A 154 -13.70 7.24 -12.26
N VAL A 155 -13.17 6.05 -12.53
CA VAL A 155 -11.74 5.85 -12.83
C VAL A 155 -11.41 6.53 -14.15
N ARG A 156 -10.40 7.38 -14.13
CA ARG A 156 -9.84 8.03 -15.32
C ARG A 156 -8.60 7.32 -15.83
N GLU A 157 -7.74 6.91 -14.91
CA GLU A 157 -6.47 6.27 -15.23
C GLU A 157 -6.11 5.25 -14.15
N GLU A 158 -5.57 4.10 -14.56
CA GLU A 158 -4.96 3.12 -13.67
C GLU A 158 -3.47 3.45 -13.53
N ILE A 159 -2.97 3.54 -12.29
CA ILE A 159 -1.60 3.93 -11.99
C ILE A 159 -0.74 2.69 -11.76
N VAL A 160 -1.13 1.84 -10.82
CA VAL A 160 -0.40 0.61 -10.50
C VAL A 160 -1.29 -0.42 -9.81
N VAL A 161 -1.10 -1.68 -10.18
CA VAL A 161 -1.75 -2.82 -9.50
C VAL A 161 -0.92 -3.19 -8.28
N CYS A 162 -1.59 -3.33 -7.15
CA CYS A 162 -1.01 -3.71 -5.87
C CYS A 162 -1.55 -5.04 -5.40
N THR A 163 -0.67 -5.85 -4.81
CA THR A 163 -0.96 -7.13 -4.15
C THR A 163 -0.19 -7.19 -2.83
N ALA A 164 -0.51 -8.16 -1.99
CA ALA A 164 0.24 -8.41 -0.76
C ALA A 164 1.67 -8.86 -1.06
N ARG A 165 2.62 -8.38 -0.25
CA ARG A 165 4.05 -8.65 -0.37
C ARG A 165 4.59 -9.24 0.92
N PHE A 166 5.44 -10.26 0.78
CA PHE A 166 6.26 -10.77 1.88
C PHE A 166 7.58 -10.02 1.89
N VAL A 167 7.92 -9.44 3.05
CA VAL A 167 9.11 -8.61 3.24
C VAL A 167 9.95 -9.10 4.40
N ALA A 168 11.25 -8.80 4.38
CA ALA A 168 12.18 -9.19 5.45
C ALA A 168 13.07 -8.02 5.90
N ASN A 169 13.45 -8.06 7.16
CA ASN A 169 14.54 -7.25 7.69
C ASN A 169 15.86 -7.71 7.07
N ARG A 170 16.69 -6.78 6.63
CA ARG A 170 17.97 -7.08 5.96
C ARG A 170 18.96 -7.87 6.82
N VAL A 171 19.00 -7.58 8.11
CA VAL A 171 19.90 -8.24 9.04
C VAL A 171 19.35 -9.61 9.40
N ALA A 172 18.06 -9.70 9.73
CA ALA A 172 17.40 -10.98 10.01
C ALA A 172 17.54 -11.96 8.84
N HIS A 173 17.36 -11.49 7.59
CA HIS A 173 17.53 -12.32 6.40
C HIS A 173 18.94 -12.89 6.27
N LYS A 174 19.99 -12.14 6.64
CA LYS A 174 21.36 -12.65 6.64
C LYS A 174 21.62 -13.67 7.78
N LEU A 175 21.07 -13.42 8.96
CA LEU A 175 21.33 -14.24 10.14
C LEU A 175 20.47 -15.51 10.18
N ARG A 176 19.30 -15.50 9.57
CA ARG A 176 18.27 -16.55 9.60
C ARG A 176 17.83 -16.96 8.19
N ALA A 177 18.74 -16.91 7.22
CA ALA A 177 18.45 -17.14 5.82
C ALA A 177 17.66 -18.44 5.58
N ALA A 178 18.14 -19.58 6.14
CA ALA A 178 17.48 -20.86 5.92
C ALA A 178 16.01 -20.91 6.43
N GLU A 179 15.70 -20.23 7.53
CA GLU A 179 14.34 -20.16 8.07
C GLU A 179 13.45 -19.26 7.19
N ILE A 180 13.97 -18.09 6.79
CA ILE A 180 13.23 -17.12 5.99
C ILE A 180 13.01 -17.63 4.57
N ASP A 181 14.03 -18.23 3.96
CA ASP A 181 13.93 -18.83 2.62
C ASP A 181 12.96 -20.02 2.64
N GLY A 182 13.02 -20.87 3.67
CA GLY A 182 12.08 -21.98 3.84
C GLY A 182 10.63 -21.50 4.02
N LEU A 183 10.40 -20.40 4.73
CA LEU A 183 9.07 -19.79 4.84
C LEU A 183 8.63 -19.17 3.50
N THR A 184 9.55 -18.54 2.78
CA THR A 184 9.29 -17.94 1.46
C THR A 184 8.81 -19.00 0.47
N GLU A 185 9.46 -20.18 0.43
CA GLU A 185 9.03 -21.28 -0.44
C GLU A 185 7.64 -21.81 -0.08
N LYS A 186 7.36 -22.03 1.21
CA LYS A 186 6.02 -22.44 1.68
C LYS A 186 4.94 -21.44 1.28
N LEU A 187 5.22 -20.13 1.43
CA LEU A 187 4.29 -19.09 1.02
C LEU A 187 4.10 -19.05 -0.50
N ARG A 188 5.18 -19.29 -1.26
CA ARG A 188 5.12 -19.38 -2.73
C ARG A 188 4.28 -20.56 -3.22
N GLU A 189 4.40 -21.70 -2.57
CA GLU A 189 3.57 -22.87 -2.87
C GLU A 189 2.09 -22.61 -2.54
N ALA A 190 1.81 -22.03 -1.37
CA ALA A 190 0.47 -21.71 -0.94
C ALA A 190 -0.21 -20.61 -1.80
N SER A 191 0.55 -19.71 -2.41
CA SER A 191 0.01 -18.64 -3.26
C SER A 191 -0.29 -19.07 -4.71
N ARG A 192 0.08 -20.32 -5.09
CA ARG A 192 -0.18 -20.89 -6.43
C ARG A 192 -1.43 -21.77 -6.50
N GLY A 193 -2.00 -22.12 -5.36
CA GLY A 193 -3.20 -22.95 -5.23
C GLY A 193 -4.44 -22.11 -5.04
#